data_ab5a26b4de53221aa76b0ce5836680f3
#
_entry.id   ab5a26b4de53221aa76b0ce5836680f3
#
_cell.length_a   1.000
_cell.length_b   1.000
_cell.length_c   1.000
_cell.angle_alpha   90.00
_cell.angle_beta   90.00
_cell.angle_gamma   90.00
#
_symmetry.space_group_name_H-M   'P 1'
#
loop_
_entity.id
_entity.type
_entity.pdbx_description
1 polymer ?
#
loop_
_entity_poly.entity_id
_entity_poly.type
_entity_poly.pdbx_seq_one_letter_code
_entity_poly.pdbx_strand_id
1 'polypeptide(L)'
;MIEIGFSSSFKRAFKKKIKGHKELEEKFWRNVETFIKDPFDSALRTHKLSGKLHDLWSFRIGYDLRVVFYFAEENKVVFVDVGKHDEVY
;
A
#
# COMPACT_ATOMS: atom_id res chain seq x y z
N MET A 1 -9.41 14.39 -1.61
CA MET A 1 -8.94 13.23 -2.40
C MET A 1 -7.44 13.05 -2.20
N ILE A 2 -7.01 11.83 -2.05
CA ILE A 2 -5.61 11.52 -1.77
C ILE A 2 -4.79 11.48 -3.06
N GLU A 3 -3.65 12.15 -3.06
CA GLU A 3 -2.66 12.07 -4.13
C GLU A 3 -1.61 11.03 -3.76
N ILE A 4 -1.27 10.14 -4.69
CA ILE A 4 -0.36 9.04 -4.42
C ILE A 4 0.93 9.18 -5.22
N GLY A 5 2.07 9.12 -4.52
CA GLY A 5 3.37 9.00 -5.13
C GLY A 5 3.89 7.56 -4.99
N PHE A 6 4.75 7.15 -5.89
CA PHE A 6 5.33 5.82 -5.88
C PHE A 6 6.85 5.93 -5.80
N SER A 7 7.44 5.43 -4.72
CA SER A 7 8.90 5.44 -4.59
C SER A 7 9.54 4.43 -5.54
N SER A 8 10.84 4.58 -5.75
CA SER A 8 11.59 3.62 -6.57
C SER A 8 11.51 2.22 -5.99
N SER A 9 11.58 2.10 -4.68
CA SER A 9 11.48 0.80 -4.02
C SER A 9 10.11 0.17 -4.23
N PHE A 10 9.04 0.97 -4.18
CA PHE A 10 7.70 0.46 -4.45
C PHE A 10 7.58 -0.04 -5.89
N LYS A 11 8.08 0.74 -6.84
CA LYS A 11 8.01 0.36 -8.26
C LYS A 11 8.71 -0.98 -8.52
N ARG A 12 9.88 -1.19 -7.89
CA ARG A 12 10.59 -2.47 -8.03
C ARG A 12 9.80 -3.62 -7.42
N ALA A 13 9.25 -3.41 -6.23
CA ALA A 13 8.48 -4.45 -5.56
C ALA A 13 7.20 -4.77 -6.33
N PHE A 14 6.52 -3.76 -6.84
CA PHE A 14 5.31 -3.94 -7.64
C PHE A 14 5.60 -4.76 -8.89
N LYS A 15 6.67 -4.41 -9.60
CA LYS A 15 7.06 -5.13 -10.81
C LYS A 15 7.36 -6.60 -10.52
N LYS A 16 8.00 -6.86 -9.40
CA LYS A 16 8.37 -8.22 -9.02
C LYS A 16 7.19 -9.05 -8.53
N LYS A 17 6.28 -8.44 -7.76
CA LYS A 17 5.26 -9.19 -7.02
C LYS A 17 3.85 -9.09 -7.57
N ILE A 18 3.53 -8.02 -8.27
CA ILE A 18 2.16 -7.78 -8.74
C ILE A 18 2.06 -7.74 -10.25
N LYS A 19 2.98 -7.04 -10.91
CA LYS A 19 2.91 -6.87 -12.36
C LYS A 19 2.93 -8.23 -13.07
N GLY A 20 2.01 -8.40 -14.01
CA GLY A 20 1.89 -9.66 -14.74
C GLY A 20 0.94 -10.66 -14.11
N HIS A 21 0.48 -10.39 -12.89
CA HIS A 21 -0.53 -11.21 -12.23
C HIS A 21 -1.86 -10.48 -12.32
N LYS A 22 -2.61 -10.78 -13.36
CA LYS A 22 -3.83 -10.04 -13.69
C LYS A 22 -4.77 -9.83 -12.51
N GLU A 23 -5.05 -10.89 -11.75
CA GLU A 23 -5.95 -10.79 -10.62
C GLU A 23 -5.40 -9.89 -9.52
N LEU A 24 -4.09 -9.96 -9.26
CA LEU A 24 -3.46 -9.11 -8.25
C LEU A 24 -3.45 -7.65 -8.69
N GLU A 25 -3.18 -7.41 -9.97
CA GLU A 25 -3.23 -6.05 -10.50
C GLU A 25 -4.63 -5.46 -10.35
N GLU A 26 -5.66 -6.23 -10.68
CA GLU A 26 -7.03 -5.75 -10.53
C GLU A 26 -7.39 -5.45 -9.08
N LYS A 27 -7.00 -6.32 -8.16
CA LYS A 27 -7.23 -6.10 -6.74
C LYS A 27 -6.49 -4.88 -6.23
N PHE A 28 -5.24 -4.72 -6.66
CA PHE A 28 -4.43 -3.57 -6.27
C PHE A 28 -5.12 -2.27 -6.67
N TRP A 29 -5.50 -2.13 -7.94
CA TRP A 29 -6.10 -0.90 -8.40
C TRP A 29 -7.47 -0.64 -7.80
N ARG A 30 -8.23 -1.69 -7.56
CA ARG A 30 -9.52 -1.57 -6.88
C ARG A 30 -9.34 -1.02 -5.46
N ASN A 31 -8.36 -1.55 -4.75
CA ASN A 31 -8.08 -1.07 -3.40
C ASN A 31 -7.48 0.34 -3.39
N VAL A 32 -6.72 0.68 -4.40
CA VAL A 32 -6.20 2.04 -4.55
C VAL A 32 -7.36 3.03 -4.76
N GLU A 33 -8.36 2.67 -5.55
CA GLU A 33 -9.54 3.52 -5.71
C GLU A 33 -10.25 3.75 -4.37
N THR A 34 -10.41 2.70 -3.58
CA THR A 34 -11.00 2.82 -2.24
C THR A 34 -10.14 3.72 -1.36
N PHE A 35 -8.83 3.50 -1.39
CA PHE A 35 -7.86 4.26 -0.60
C PHE A 35 -7.91 5.76 -0.92
N ILE A 36 -8.02 6.11 -2.20
CA ILE A 36 -8.08 7.51 -2.61
C ILE A 36 -9.29 8.21 -2.01
N LYS A 37 -10.41 7.50 -1.92
CA LYS A 37 -11.63 8.05 -1.34
C LYS A 37 -11.56 8.11 0.19
N ASP A 38 -11.01 7.06 0.80
CA ASP A 38 -10.89 6.97 2.25
C ASP A 38 -9.77 6.00 2.62
N PRO A 39 -8.59 6.51 3.00
CA PRO A 39 -7.46 5.65 3.37
C PRO A 39 -7.75 4.72 4.54
N PHE A 40 -8.76 5.03 5.34
CA PHE A 40 -9.12 4.26 6.52
C PHE A 40 -10.40 3.45 6.34
N ASP A 41 -10.81 3.23 5.08
CA ASP A 41 -11.94 2.35 4.80
C ASP A 41 -11.68 0.98 5.44
N SER A 42 -12.71 0.43 6.09
CA SER A 42 -12.58 -0.82 6.85
C SER A 42 -12.10 -2.00 6.00
N ALA A 43 -12.41 -1.99 4.71
CA ALA A 43 -11.98 -3.06 3.80
C ALA A 43 -10.46 -3.12 3.63
N LEU A 44 -9.78 -2.00 3.83
CA LEU A 44 -8.32 -1.90 3.64
C LEU A 44 -7.53 -2.36 4.85
N ARG A 45 -8.14 -2.38 6.01
CA ARG A 45 -7.46 -2.70 7.27
C ARG A 45 -6.21 -1.87 7.51
N THR A 46 -6.30 -0.59 7.18
CA THR A 46 -5.19 0.35 7.33
C THR A 46 -4.82 0.49 8.79
N HIS A 47 -3.53 0.36 9.09
CA HIS A 47 -3.04 0.56 10.45
C HIS A 47 -1.62 1.06 10.45
N LYS A 48 -1.27 1.72 11.54
CA LYS A 48 0.08 2.25 11.75
C LYS A 48 1.01 1.13 12.19
N LEU A 49 2.20 1.08 11.64
CA LEU A 49 3.19 0.10 12.03
C LEU A 49 3.88 0.55 13.31
N SER A 50 4.46 -0.40 14.06
CA SER A 50 5.09 -0.14 15.34
C SER A 50 6.59 -0.33 15.28
N GLY A 51 7.29 0.02 16.37
CA GLY A 51 8.73 -0.17 16.49
C GLY A 51 9.50 0.75 15.56
N LYS A 52 10.47 0.20 14.86
CA LYS A 52 11.32 0.98 13.96
C LYS A 52 10.55 1.55 12.77
N LEU A 53 9.35 1.04 12.53
CA LEU A 53 8.53 1.45 11.39
C LEU A 53 7.40 2.40 11.80
N HIS A 54 7.55 3.09 12.92
CA HIS A 54 6.47 3.87 13.53
C HIS A 54 5.91 4.99 12.65
N ASP A 55 6.65 5.46 11.66
CA ASP A 55 6.16 6.48 10.74
C ASP A 55 5.49 5.90 9.49
N LEU A 56 5.43 4.59 9.41
CA LEU A 56 4.86 3.90 8.28
C LEU A 56 3.51 3.31 8.63
N TRP A 57 2.70 3.16 7.60
CA TRP A 57 1.38 2.56 7.68
C TRP A 57 1.30 1.46 6.65
N SER A 58 0.31 0.59 6.77
CA SER A 58 0.04 -0.38 5.71
C SER A 58 -1.45 -0.55 5.49
N PHE A 59 -1.80 -0.95 4.27
CA PHE A 59 -3.14 -1.41 3.97
C PHE A 59 -3.07 -2.71 3.19
N ARG A 60 -4.17 -3.43 3.20
CA ARG A 60 -4.24 -4.79 2.70
C ARG A 60 -4.70 -4.84 1.25
N ILE A 61 -4.07 -5.72 0.46
CA ILE A 61 -4.54 -6.06 -0.87
C ILE A 61 -4.84 -7.55 -0.86
N GLY A 62 -6.12 -7.91 -1.02
CA GLY A 62 -6.50 -9.30 -0.97
C GLY A 62 -6.19 -9.91 0.39
N TYR A 63 -5.77 -11.15 0.39
CA TYR A 63 -5.61 -11.92 1.62
C TYR A 63 -4.28 -11.68 2.32
N ASP A 64 -3.18 -11.73 1.61
CA ASP A 64 -1.86 -11.74 2.24
C ASP A 64 -0.89 -10.66 1.81
N LEU A 65 -1.26 -9.78 0.88
CA LEU A 65 -0.38 -8.71 0.47
C LEU A 65 -0.67 -7.42 1.23
N ARG A 66 0.40 -6.66 1.49
CA ARG A 66 0.32 -5.37 2.18
C ARG A 66 1.07 -4.32 1.38
N VAL A 67 0.50 -3.12 1.30
CA VAL A 67 1.19 -1.95 0.77
C VAL A 67 1.64 -1.13 1.95
N VAL A 68 2.91 -0.75 1.98
CA VAL A 68 3.47 0.09 3.04
C VAL A 68 3.60 1.51 2.50
N PHE A 69 3.18 2.48 3.29
CA PHE A 69 3.15 3.88 2.85
C PHE A 69 3.35 4.83 4.02
N TYR A 70 3.58 6.10 3.70
CA TYR A 70 3.58 7.16 4.71
C TYR A 70 2.82 8.37 4.18
N PHE A 71 2.34 9.19 5.11
CA PHE A 71 1.69 10.46 4.76
C PHE A 71 2.76 11.54 4.61
N ALA A 72 3.00 11.97 3.38
CA ALA A 72 3.97 13.04 3.13
C ALA A 72 3.40 14.40 3.47
N GLU A 73 2.12 14.58 3.21
CA GLU A 73 1.38 15.79 3.52
C GLU A 73 -0.05 15.37 3.85
N GLU A 74 -0.90 16.32 4.22
CA GLU A 74 -2.27 16.03 4.62
C GLU A 74 -3.02 15.18 3.59
N ASN A 75 -2.89 15.52 2.32
CA ASN A 75 -3.58 14.80 1.24
C ASN A 75 -2.64 14.08 0.29
N LYS A 76 -1.40 13.83 0.74
CA LYS A 76 -0.42 13.19 -0.11
C LYS A 76 0.22 12.00 0.60
N VAL A 77 0.24 10.88 -0.09
CA VAL A 77 0.77 9.61 0.42
C VAL A 77 1.83 9.10 -0.54
N VAL A 78 2.87 8.47 0.00
CA VAL A 78 3.89 7.81 -0.82
C VAL A 78 3.90 6.33 -0.48
N PHE A 79 3.69 5.49 -1.50
CA PHE A 79 3.83 4.04 -1.36
C PHE A 79 5.30 3.68 -1.44
N VAL A 80 5.80 2.93 -0.47
CA VAL A 80 7.23 2.61 -0.40
C VAL A 80 7.55 1.14 -0.60
N ASP A 81 6.58 0.25 -0.37
CA ASP A 81 6.83 -1.18 -0.54
C ASP A 81 5.52 -1.93 -0.69
N VAL A 82 5.59 -3.14 -1.21
CA VAL A 82 4.46 -4.06 -1.27
C VAL A 82 5.00 -5.49 -1.19
N GLY A 83 4.32 -6.34 -0.43
CA GLY A 83 4.73 -7.72 -0.26
C GLY A 83 3.89 -8.41 0.77
N LYS A 84 4.27 -9.64 1.09
CA LYS A 84 3.59 -10.39 2.14
C LYS A 84 3.98 -9.80 3.50
N HIS A 85 3.18 -10.10 4.52
CA HIS A 85 3.38 -9.57 5.86
C HIS A 85 4.84 -9.71 6.34
N ASP A 86 5.39 -10.91 6.23
CA ASP A 86 6.75 -11.18 6.69
C ASP A 86 7.85 -10.62 5.78
N GLU A 87 7.49 -10.15 4.59
CA GLU A 87 8.45 -9.52 3.68
C GLU A 87 8.59 -8.03 3.92
N VAL A 88 7.53 -7.37 4.40
CA VAL A 88 7.52 -5.91 4.54
C VAL A 88 7.56 -5.44 5.99
N TYR A 89 7.34 -6.32 6.94
CA TYR A 89 7.38 -5.99 8.38
C TYR A 89 8.66 -6.57 9.06
#